data_e63fc76a9dd1154d200d59a59e62033b
#
_entry.id   e63fc76a9dd1154d200d59a59e62033b
#
_cell.length_a   1.000
_cell.length_b   1.000
_cell.length_c   1.000
_cell.angle_alpha   90.00
_cell.angle_beta   90.00
_cell.angle_gamma   90.00
#
_symmetry.space_group_name_H-M   'P 1'
#
loop_
_entity.id
_entity.type
_entity.pdbx_description
1 polymer ?
#
loop_
_entity_poly.entity_id
_entity_poly.type
_entity_poly.pdbx_seq_one_letter_code
_entity_poly.pdbx_strand_id
1 'polypeptide(L)'
;TTEELLLVMRPYQIAATERILNRIETSTNYKKAGTIEAGGYIWHTTGSGKTLTSFKTAQLATNLPYIEKVLFVVDRKDLDYQTIREYDRFEKGAANGNKSTAVLQKQLEDSTSRIIVTTIQKLDVFITKNPAHPIRDKHIVLIFDECHRSQFGDMHTRMVGGTIKKG
;
A
#
# COMPACT_ATOMS: atom_id res chain seq x y z
N THR A 1 4.76 28.81 3.69
CA THR A 1 4.90 28.77 2.22
C THR A 1 5.00 27.33 1.81
N THR A 2 3.90 26.77 1.31
CA THR A 2 3.87 25.49 0.61
C THR A 2 4.65 25.71 -0.69
N GLU A 3 5.85 25.20 -0.77
CA GLU A 3 6.57 25.11 -2.03
C GLU A 3 5.76 24.19 -2.95
N GLU A 4 5.10 24.76 -3.95
CA GLU A 4 4.50 23.99 -5.04
C GLU A 4 5.63 23.42 -5.88
N LEU A 5 6.06 22.20 -5.55
CA LEU A 5 7.07 21.50 -6.30
C LEU A 5 6.38 20.72 -7.43
N LEU A 6 6.64 21.11 -8.67
CA LEU A 6 6.20 20.35 -9.84
C LEU A 6 7.08 19.09 -9.97
N LEU A 7 6.50 17.92 -9.68
CA LEU A 7 7.14 16.64 -9.85
C LEU A 7 6.76 16.04 -11.21
N VAL A 8 7.75 15.91 -12.07
CA VAL A 8 7.57 15.30 -13.41
C VAL A 8 8.05 13.85 -13.38
N MET A 9 7.16 12.93 -13.73
CA MET A 9 7.50 11.51 -13.84
C MET A 9 8.35 11.24 -15.10
N ARG A 10 9.37 10.42 -14.94
CA ARG A 10 10.19 9.93 -16.06
C ARG A 10 9.45 8.81 -16.82
N PRO A 11 9.76 8.57 -18.11
CA PRO A 11 9.07 7.56 -18.93
C PRO A 11 8.98 6.18 -18.27
N TYR A 12 10.04 5.70 -17.64
CA TYR A 12 10.03 4.40 -16.96
C TYR A 12 9.12 4.36 -15.73
N GLN A 13 8.93 5.50 -15.04
CA GLN A 13 7.99 5.61 -13.91
C GLN A 13 6.55 5.57 -14.40
N ILE A 14 6.27 6.22 -15.53
CA ILE A 14 4.96 6.17 -16.18
C ILE A 14 4.66 4.73 -16.58
N ALA A 15 5.57 4.07 -17.31
CA ALA A 15 5.41 2.69 -17.73
C ALA A 15 5.21 1.72 -16.54
N ALA A 16 5.92 1.94 -15.41
CA ALA A 16 5.73 1.14 -14.21
C ALA A 16 4.33 1.35 -13.60
N THR A 17 3.88 2.60 -13.50
CA THR A 17 2.54 2.96 -13.00
C THR A 17 1.44 2.31 -13.84
N GLU A 18 1.51 2.43 -15.16
CA GLU A 18 0.54 1.84 -16.08
C GLU A 18 0.48 0.32 -15.96
N ARG A 19 1.64 -0.34 -15.85
CA ARG A 19 1.70 -1.80 -15.66
C ARG A 19 1.08 -2.25 -14.35
N ILE A 20 1.28 -1.50 -13.26
CA ILE A 20 0.67 -1.80 -11.97
C ILE A 20 -0.86 -1.66 -12.07
N LEU A 21 -1.36 -0.54 -12.62
CA LEU A 21 -2.79 -0.31 -12.79
C LEU A 21 -3.44 -1.39 -13.66
N ASN A 22 -2.82 -1.74 -14.77
CA ASN A 22 -3.29 -2.84 -15.62
C ASN A 22 -3.31 -4.17 -14.87
N ARG A 23 -2.32 -4.46 -14.02
CA ARG A 23 -2.31 -5.67 -13.20
C ARG A 23 -3.46 -5.67 -12.19
N ILE A 24 -3.74 -4.55 -11.54
CA ILE A 24 -4.87 -4.40 -10.61
C ILE A 24 -6.19 -4.67 -11.35
N GLU A 25 -6.39 -4.05 -12.50
CA GLU A 25 -7.60 -4.21 -13.30
C GLU A 25 -7.76 -5.65 -13.80
N THR A 26 -6.72 -6.23 -14.36
CA THR A 26 -6.71 -7.62 -14.81
C THR A 26 -7.03 -8.57 -13.68
N SER A 27 -6.41 -8.41 -12.52
CA SER A 27 -6.65 -9.25 -11.34
C SER A 27 -8.09 -9.14 -10.83
N THR A 28 -8.67 -7.96 -10.91
CA THR A 28 -10.07 -7.70 -10.54
C THR A 28 -11.01 -8.39 -11.51
N ASN A 29 -10.80 -8.22 -12.83
CA ASN A 29 -11.63 -8.79 -13.87
C ASN A 29 -11.63 -10.33 -13.83
N TYR A 30 -10.49 -10.94 -13.54
CA TYR A 30 -10.35 -12.40 -13.40
C TYR A 30 -10.64 -12.92 -11.99
N LYS A 31 -11.14 -12.09 -11.08
CA LYS A 31 -11.47 -12.44 -9.68
C LYS A 31 -10.32 -13.10 -8.91
N LYS A 32 -9.08 -12.64 -9.19
CA LYS A 32 -7.86 -13.16 -8.56
C LYS A 32 -7.44 -12.38 -7.30
N ALA A 33 -8.23 -11.40 -6.87
CA ALA A 33 -7.93 -10.63 -5.66
C ALA A 33 -7.67 -11.57 -4.46
N GLY A 34 -6.62 -11.27 -3.68
CA GLY A 34 -6.19 -12.11 -2.56
C GLY A 34 -5.32 -13.32 -2.92
N THR A 35 -5.00 -13.53 -4.19
CA THR A 35 -4.07 -14.60 -4.62
C THR A 35 -2.68 -14.03 -4.93
N ILE A 36 -1.66 -14.88 -4.94
CA ILE A 36 -0.29 -14.50 -5.35
C ILE A 36 -0.28 -14.02 -6.81
N GLU A 37 -1.12 -14.59 -7.64
CA GLU A 37 -1.24 -14.25 -9.06
C GLU A 37 -1.80 -12.84 -9.29
N ALA A 38 -2.53 -12.28 -8.33
CA ALA A 38 -3.03 -10.90 -8.39
C ALA A 38 -1.92 -9.86 -8.25
N GLY A 39 -0.84 -10.22 -7.56
CA GLY A 39 0.28 -9.33 -7.28
C GLY A 39 1.32 -9.25 -8.38
N GLY A 40 2.40 -8.55 -8.08
CA GLY A 40 3.56 -8.41 -8.93
C GLY A 40 4.65 -7.65 -8.20
N TYR A 41 5.78 -7.45 -8.86
CA TYR A 41 6.89 -6.67 -8.33
C TYR A 41 7.44 -5.72 -9.39
N ILE A 42 8.00 -4.62 -8.92
CA ILE A 42 8.72 -3.66 -9.75
C ILE A 42 10.14 -3.56 -9.22
N TRP A 43 11.11 -3.80 -10.08
CA TRP A 43 12.51 -3.62 -9.75
C TRP A 43 12.96 -2.20 -10.06
N HIS A 44 13.25 -1.45 -9.03
CA HIS A 44 13.79 -0.10 -9.13
C HIS A 44 15.16 -0.01 -8.46
N THR A 45 16.11 0.67 -9.08
CA THR A 45 17.39 1.00 -8.43
C THR A 45 17.21 2.08 -7.37
N THR A 46 18.15 2.16 -6.43
CA THR A 46 18.19 3.25 -5.45
C THR A 46 18.24 4.61 -6.17
N GLY A 47 17.50 5.59 -5.68
CA GLY A 47 17.44 6.93 -6.29
C GLY A 47 16.60 7.05 -7.56
N SER A 48 15.96 5.98 -8.02
CA SER A 48 15.10 6.01 -9.22
C SER A 48 13.71 6.64 -9.00
N GLY A 49 13.42 7.13 -7.78
CA GLY A 49 12.13 7.74 -7.45
C GLY A 49 11.02 6.71 -7.22
N LYS A 50 11.33 5.61 -6.53
CA LYS A 50 10.36 4.58 -6.09
C LYS A 50 9.15 5.19 -5.41
N THR A 51 9.39 6.10 -4.46
CA THR A 51 8.35 6.76 -3.67
C THR A 51 7.38 7.53 -4.57
N LEU A 52 7.89 8.33 -5.52
CA LEU A 52 7.05 9.07 -6.46
C LEU A 52 6.20 8.13 -7.32
N THR A 53 6.80 7.06 -7.86
CA THR A 53 6.11 6.07 -8.69
C THR A 53 4.99 5.39 -7.92
N SER A 54 5.28 4.91 -6.71
CA SER A 54 4.32 4.20 -5.88
C SER A 54 3.18 5.10 -5.40
N PHE A 55 3.47 6.36 -5.02
CA PHE A 55 2.43 7.32 -4.65
C PHE A 55 1.53 7.69 -5.81
N LYS A 56 2.11 7.96 -6.99
CA LYS A 56 1.30 8.25 -8.18
C LYS A 56 0.41 7.07 -8.55
N THR A 57 0.95 5.86 -8.44
CA THR A 57 0.16 4.63 -8.61
C THR A 57 -0.99 4.55 -7.60
N ALA A 58 -0.71 4.84 -6.32
CA ALA A 58 -1.73 4.84 -5.28
C ALA A 58 -2.85 5.85 -5.56
N GLN A 59 -2.49 7.09 -5.92
CA GLN A 59 -3.47 8.11 -6.29
C GLN A 59 -4.35 7.68 -7.46
N LEU A 60 -3.77 7.09 -8.50
CA LEU A 60 -4.53 6.61 -9.65
C LEU A 60 -5.38 5.37 -9.30
N ALA A 61 -4.87 4.46 -8.49
CA ALA A 61 -5.61 3.30 -8.02
C ALA A 61 -6.82 3.70 -7.18
N THR A 62 -6.72 4.74 -6.35
CA THR A 62 -7.89 5.24 -5.59
C THR A 62 -8.98 5.85 -6.47
N ASN A 63 -8.70 6.18 -7.73
CA ASN A 63 -9.73 6.63 -8.68
C ASN A 63 -10.52 5.46 -9.28
N LEU A 64 -10.06 4.22 -9.13
CA LEU A 64 -10.81 3.04 -9.57
C LEU A 64 -11.99 2.80 -8.63
N PRO A 65 -13.22 2.65 -9.15
CA PRO A 65 -14.44 2.65 -8.32
C PRO A 65 -14.53 1.45 -7.39
N TYR A 66 -13.83 0.37 -7.67
CA TYR A 66 -13.82 -0.85 -6.90
C TYR A 66 -12.67 -0.92 -5.87
N ILE A 67 -11.70 0.01 -5.89
CA ILE A 67 -10.63 0.07 -4.89
C ILE A 67 -11.08 0.97 -3.74
N GLU A 68 -11.12 0.42 -2.54
CA GLU A 68 -11.50 1.20 -1.36
C GLU A 68 -10.30 1.88 -0.69
N LYS A 69 -9.17 1.18 -0.61
CA LYS A 69 -7.98 1.72 0.05
C LYS A 69 -6.69 1.24 -0.62
N VAL A 70 -5.65 2.05 -0.49
CA VAL A 70 -4.27 1.68 -0.82
C VAL A 70 -3.43 1.81 0.45
N LEU A 71 -2.76 0.73 0.85
CA LEU A 71 -1.88 0.69 2.01
C LEU A 71 -0.43 0.59 1.56
N PHE A 72 0.38 1.56 1.96
CA PHE A 72 1.83 1.46 1.91
C PHE A 72 2.32 0.75 3.17
N VAL A 73 2.96 -0.39 2.97
CA VAL A 73 3.51 -1.21 4.04
C VAL A 73 5.02 -1.15 3.96
N VAL A 74 5.62 -0.50 4.96
CA VAL A 74 7.06 -0.28 5.04
C VAL A 74 7.67 -1.02 6.23
N ASP A 75 8.97 -1.27 6.19
CA ASP A 75 9.67 -1.76 7.39
C ASP A 75 9.77 -0.62 8.41
N ARG A 76 9.69 -0.96 9.69
CA ARG A 76 9.84 0.00 10.80
C ARG A 76 11.14 0.78 10.76
N LYS A 77 12.21 0.15 10.25
CA LYS A 77 13.55 0.76 10.13
C LYS A 77 13.61 1.84 9.06
N ASP A 78 12.75 1.75 8.04
CA ASP A 78 12.73 2.66 6.91
C ASP A 78 11.76 3.83 7.12
N LEU A 79 10.97 3.78 8.20
CA LEU A 79 10.02 4.83 8.53
C LEU A 79 10.64 5.86 9.47
N ASP A 80 11.60 6.59 8.96
CA ASP A 80 12.17 7.74 9.64
C ASP A 80 11.31 9.01 9.45
N TYR A 81 11.70 10.09 10.14
CA TYR A 81 10.98 11.37 10.08
C TYR A 81 10.95 11.95 8.65
N GLN A 82 12.02 11.74 7.88
CA GLN A 82 12.13 12.25 6.52
C GLN A 82 11.18 11.53 5.57
N THR A 83 11.11 10.21 5.67
CA THR A 83 10.17 9.36 4.92
C THR A 83 8.72 9.72 5.24
N ILE A 84 8.38 9.93 6.51
CA ILE A 84 7.04 10.37 6.92
C ILE A 84 6.67 11.70 6.27
N ARG A 85 7.60 12.69 6.31
CA ARG A 85 7.36 13.99 5.67
C ARG A 85 7.20 13.88 4.15
N GLU A 86 7.93 13.00 3.51
CA GLU A 86 7.82 12.76 2.09
C GLU A 86 6.43 12.19 1.74
N TYR A 87 5.94 11.24 2.52
CA TYR A 87 4.59 10.70 2.36
C TYR A 87 3.50 11.75 2.61
N ASP A 88 3.62 12.57 3.66
CA ASP A 88 2.66 13.63 3.95
C ASP A 88 2.66 14.77 2.91
N ARG A 89 3.73 14.93 2.12
CA ARG A 89 3.76 15.87 0.97
C ARG A 89 2.88 15.40 -0.18
N PHE A 90 2.75 14.09 -0.38
CA PHE A 90 1.91 13.52 -1.43
C PHE A 90 0.44 13.40 -1.01
N GLU A 91 0.21 13.01 0.24
CA GLU A 91 -1.13 12.85 0.81
C GLU A 91 -1.11 13.21 2.29
N LYS A 92 -1.70 14.35 2.61
CA LYS A 92 -1.70 14.89 3.98
C LYS A 92 -2.40 13.94 4.95
N GLY A 93 -1.68 13.52 5.98
CA GLY A 93 -2.19 12.63 7.02
C GLY A 93 -2.10 11.14 6.69
N ALA A 94 -1.63 10.75 5.50
CA ALA A 94 -1.44 9.34 5.12
C ALA A 94 -0.56 8.58 6.12
N ALA A 95 0.48 9.21 6.64
CA ALA A 95 1.41 8.62 7.59
C ALA A 95 0.91 8.59 9.06
N ASN A 96 -0.26 9.13 9.36
CA ASN A 96 -0.79 9.15 10.75
C ASN A 96 -1.02 7.74 11.31
N GLY A 97 -1.38 6.75 10.51
CA GLY A 97 -1.55 5.34 10.92
C GLY A 97 -0.30 4.73 11.56
N ASN A 98 0.84 5.38 11.39
CA ASN A 98 2.09 4.95 12.00
C ASN A 98 2.25 5.35 13.48
N LYS A 99 1.37 6.17 14.04
CA LYS A 99 1.44 6.57 15.47
C LYS A 99 1.10 5.42 16.41
N SER A 100 0.00 4.70 16.14
CA SER A 100 -0.40 3.54 16.93
C SER A 100 -1.33 2.60 16.12
N THR A 101 -1.51 1.35 16.58
CA THR A 101 -2.46 0.40 15.99
C THR A 101 -3.90 0.91 16.07
N ALA A 102 -4.25 1.65 17.13
CA ALA A 102 -5.59 2.25 17.26
C ALA A 102 -5.84 3.36 16.22
N VAL A 103 -4.82 4.16 15.90
CA VAL A 103 -4.92 5.17 14.84
C VAL A 103 -5.00 4.49 13.47
N LEU A 104 -4.23 3.43 13.23
CA LEU A 104 -4.34 2.62 12.02
C LEU A 104 -5.76 2.06 11.84
N GLN A 105 -6.34 1.50 12.91
CA GLN A 105 -7.71 1.00 12.87
C GLN A 105 -8.71 2.08 12.48
N LYS A 106 -8.64 3.27 13.11
CA LYS A 106 -9.50 4.40 12.75
C LYS A 106 -9.37 4.79 11.27
N GLN A 107 -8.17 4.86 10.73
CA GLN A 107 -7.96 5.15 9.32
C GLN A 107 -8.49 4.04 8.39
N LEU A 108 -8.41 2.78 8.81
CA LEU A 108 -8.98 1.65 8.05
C LEU A 108 -10.52 1.70 8.02
N GLU A 109 -11.15 2.18 9.09
CA GLU A 109 -12.60 2.34 9.20
C GLU A 109 -13.12 3.63 8.53
N ASP A 110 -12.29 4.68 8.48
CA ASP A 110 -12.65 5.98 7.91
C ASP A 110 -12.66 5.92 6.38
N SER A 111 -13.82 6.16 5.77
CA SER A 111 -14.00 6.16 4.31
C SER A 111 -13.21 7.25 3.58
N THR A 112 -12.83 8.33 4.25
CA THR A 112 -12.08 9.44 3.66
C THR A 112 -10.60 9.15 3.54
N SER A 113 -10.05 8.33 4.43
CA SER A 113 -8.63 7.93 4.45
C SER A 113 -8.38 6.83 3.41
N ARG A 114 -8.16 7.20 2.15
CA ARG A 114 -8.00 6.23 1.06
C ARG A 114 -6.57 5.73 0.88
N ILE A 115 -5.58 6.55 1.23
CA ILE A 115 -4.15 6.19 1.19
C ILE A 115 -3.62 6.18 2.63
N ILE A 116 -3.07 5.06 3.06
CA ILE A 116 -2.60 4.86 4.43
C ILE A 116 -1.18 4.31 4.39
N VAL A 117 -0.29 4.91 5.18
CA VAL A 117 1.08 4.42 5.38
C VAL A 117 1.18 3.75 6.74
N THR A 118 1.65 2.53 6.79
CA THR A 118 1.81 1.76 8.03
C THR A 118 3.04 0.87 7.99
N THR A 119 3.43 0.35 9.15
CA THR A 119 4.48 -0.66 9.21
C THR A 119 3.91 -2.06 9.15
N ILE A 120 4.71 -2.99 8.63
CA ILE A 120 4.31 -4.40 8.56
C ILE A 120 3.94 -4.96 9.94
N GLN A 121 4.67 -4.55 11.00
CA GLN A 121 4.42 -5.00 12.36
C GLN A 121 3.05 -4.53 12.89
N LYS A 122 2.67 -3.28 12.61
CA LYS A 122 1.36 -2.75 13.03
C LYS A 122 0.22 -3.39 12.28
N LEU A 123 0.41 -3.62 10.99
CA LEU A 123 -0.57 -4.29 10.16
C LEU A 123 -0.76 -5.75 10.61
N ASP A 124 0.31 -6.47 10.91
CA ASP A 124 0.27 -7.86 11.44
C ASP A 124 -0.46 -7.91 12.80
N VAL A 125 -0.14 -7.00 13.72
CA VAL A 125 -0.83 -6.91 15.02
C VAL A 125 -2.32 -6.60 14.83
N PHE A 126 -2.68 -5.70 13.93
CA PHE A 126 -4.07 -5.38 13.63
C PHE A 126 -4.82 -6.58 13.08
N ILE A 127 -4.27 -7.27 12.08
CA ILE A 127 -4.87 -8.43 11.43
C ILE A 127 -5.07 -9.58 12.42
N THR A 128 -4.06 -9.82 13.29
CA THR A 128 -4.10 -10.89 14.29
C THR A 128 -5.15 -10.62 15.37
N LYS A 129 -5.27 -9.37 15.81
CA LYS A 129 -6.24 -8.99 16.85
C LYS A 129 -7.68 -8.89 16.32
N ASN A 130 -7.86 -8.69 15.02
CA ASN A 130 -9.15 -8.45 14.39
C ASN A 130 -9.40 -9.42 13.23
N PRO A 131 -9.52 -10.74 13.48
CA PRO A 131 -9.63 -11.74 12.42
C PRO A 131 -10.92 -11.63 11.60
N ALA A 132 -11.99 -11.08 12.17
CA ALA A 132 -13.28 -10.90 11.50
C ALA A 132 -13.58 -9.43 11.12
N HIS A 133 -12.56 -8.56 11.03
CA HIS A 133 -12.79 -7.16 10.72
C HIS A 133 -13.31 -6.98 9.28
N PRO A 134 -14.34 -6.13 9.05
CA PRO A 134 -14.97 -5.95 7.73
C PRO A 134 -14.03 -5.47 6.63
N ILE A 135 -12.88 -4.89 7.00
CA ILE A 135 -11.86 -4.45 6.04
C ILE A 135 -11.33 -5.62 5.18
N ARG A 136 -11.45 -6.87 5.66
CA ARG A 136 -10.99 -8.05 4.92
C ARG A 136 -11.84 -8.38 3.71
N ASP A 137 -13.08 -7.94 3.71
CA ASP A 137 -14.02 -8.14 2.59
C ASP A 137 -13.92 -7.01 1.56
N LYS A 138 -13.08 -6.00 1.85
CA LYS A 138 -12.90 -4.84 0.99
C LYS A 138 -11.76 -5.03 0.00
N HIS A 139 -11.89 -4.41 -1.16
CA HIS A 139 -10.84 -4.44 -2.18
C HIS A 139 -9.74 -3.43 -1.85
N ILE A 140 -8.62 -3.93 -1.37
CA ILE A 140 -7.47 -3.16 -0.91
C ILE A 140 -6.26 -3.49 -1.76
N VAL A 141 -5.50 -2.46 -2.13
CA VAL A 141 -4.19 -2.60 -2.76
C VAL A 141 -3.11 -2.46 -1.68
N LEU A 142 -2.22 -3.44 -1.59
CA LEU A 142 -1.06 -3.40 -0.70
C LEU A 142 0.19 -3.11 -1.53
N ILE A 143 0.92 -2.06 -1.18
CA ILE A 143 2.21 -1.70 -1.77
C ILE A 143 3.28 -1.91 -0.71
N PHE A 144 4.17 -2.87 -0.93
CA PHE A 144 5.30 -3.15 -0.04
C PHE A 144 6.55 -2.47 -0.58
N ASP A 145 7.17 -1.62 0.23
CA ASP A 145 8.50 -1.10 -0.06
C ASP A 145 9.58 -2.07 0.46
N GLU A 146 10.71 -2.16 -0.23
CA GLU A 146 11.86 -3.02 0.13
C GLU A 146 11.48 -4.48 0.45
N CYS A 147 10.57 -5.06 -0.33
CA CYS A 147 9.98 -6.39 -0.08
C CYS A 147 10.99 -7.58 -0.14
N HIS A 148 12.23 -7.32 -0.53
CA HIS A 148 13.31 -8.33 -0.52
C HIS A 148 13.86 -8.63 0.88
N ARG A 149 13.51 -7.85 1.90
CA ARG A 149 13.94 -8.10 3.27
C ARG A 149 13.19 -9.28 3.86
N SER A 150 13.90 -10.22 4.45
CA SER A 150 13.45 -11.55 4.88
C SER A 150 12.25 -11.60 5.85
N GLN A 151 11.88 -10.49 6.45
CA GLN A 151 10.76 -10.43 7.39
C GLN A 151 9.37 -10.40 6.73
N PHE A 152 9.31 -10.24 5.40
CA PHE A 152 8.05 -10.16 4.67
C PHE A 152 7.40 -11.53 4.39
N GLY A 153 8.18 -12.62 4.32
CA GLY A 153 7.66 -13.93 3.90
C GLY A 153 6.49 -14.46 4.75
N ASP A 154 6.71 -14.61 6.05
CA ASP A 154 5.70 -15.18 6.96
C ASP A 154 4.52 -14.24 7.20
N MET A 155 4.78 -12.94 7.28
CA MET A 155 3.74 -11.93 7.46
C MET A 155 2.92 -11.75 6.19
N HIS A 156 3.54 -11.79 5.01
CA HIS A 156 2.84 -11.77 3.72
C HIS A 156 1.90 -12.97 3.61
N THR A 157 2.36 -14.16 3.96
CA THR A 157 1.52 -15.38 3.95
C THR A 157 0.32 -15.24 4.89
N ARG A 158 0.47 -14.63 6.06
CA ARG A 158 -0.65 -14.37 6.98
C ARG A 158 -1.62 -13.31 6.46
N MET A 159 -1.13 -12.29 5.78
CA MET A 159 -1.98 -11.24 5.19
C MET A 159 -2.80 -11.79 4.01
N VAL A 160 -2.17 -12.54 3.13
CA VAL A 160 -2.82 -13.13 1.95
C VAL A 160 -3.58 -14.39 2.32
N GLY A 161 -3.03 -15.24 3.19
CA GLY A 161 -3.63 -16.51 3.60
C GLY A 161 -4.88 -16.40 4.47
N GLY A 162 -5.17 -15.22 5.05
CA GLY A 162 -6.43 -14.95 5.74
C GLY A 162 -7.64 -14.91 4.82
N THR A 163 -7.43 -14.89 3.50
CA THR A 163 -8.50 -14.86 2.47
C THR A 163 -8.69 -16.21 1.78
N ILE A 164 -7.78 -17.17 1.98
CA ILE A 164 -7.92 -18.51 1.42
C ILE A 164 -8.73 -19.34 2.43
N LYS A 165 -10.06 -19.35 2.28
CA LYS A 165 -10.86 -20.46 2.78
C LYS A 165 -10.35 -21.71 2.06
N LYS A 166 -9.73 -22.63 2.80
CA LYS A 166 -9.54 -23.98 2.31
C LYS A 166 -10.93 -24.54 2.02
N GLY A 167 -11.28 -24.60 0.74
CA GLY A 167 -12.37 -25.44 0.24
C GLY A 167 -11.86 -26.85 0.15
#